data_d8af1ba008c48849ac6ec4cee4462af9
#
_entry.id   d8af1ba008c48849ac6ec4cee4462af9
#
_cell.length_a   1.000
_cell.length_b   1.000
_cell.length_c   1.000
_cell.angle_alpha   90.00
_cell.angle_beta   90.00
_cell.angle_gamma   90.00
#
_symmetry.space_group_name_H-M   'P 1'
#
loop_
_entity.id
_entity.type
_entity.pdbx_description
1 polymer ?
#
loop_
_entity_poly.entity_id
_entity_poly.type
_entity_poly.pdbx_seq_one_letter_code
_entity_poly.pdbx_strand_id
1 'polypeptide(L)' 'VADGCKIDGVVENCILFKGVTVEEGAVVKNSIIMQDSIIGKNAKITCVIADKDVLIRNGVELSGAISFPVCLSKGTRV' A
#
# COMPACT_ATOMS: atom_id res chain seq x y z
N VAL A 1 -4.12 3.61 -11.26
CA VAL A 1 -5.10 3.64 -10.15
C VAL A 1 -6.42 3.11 -10.68
N ALA A 2 -6.97 2.09 -10.04
CA ALA A 2 -8.24 1.51 -10.44
C ALA A 2 -9.44 2.28 -9.86
N ASP A 3 -10.63 1.94 -10.32
CA ASP A 3 -11.86 2.58 -9.83
C ASP A 3 -12.08 2.30 -8.35
N GLY A 4 -12.69 3.25 -7.66
CA GLY A 4 -13.03 3.10 -6.25
C GLY A 4 -11.87 3.29 -5.29
N CYS A 5 -10.71 3.72 -5.77
CA CYS A 5 -9.59 4.04 -4.89
C CYS A 5 -9.75 5.42 -4.27
N LYS A 6 -9.40 5.52 -2.99
CA LYS A 6 -9.34 6.79 -2.28
C LYS A 6 -7.89 7.10 -1.97
N ILE A 7 -7.36 8.15 -2.56
CA ILE A 7 -5.94 8.50 -2.45
C ILE A 7 -5.81 9.87 -1.80
N ASP A 8 -5.49 9.90 -0.53
CA ASP A 8 -5.24 11.14 0.21
C ASP A 8 -3.77 11.35 0.51
N GLY A 9 -2.94 10.38 0.18
CA GLY A 9 -1.49 10.45 0.34
C GLY A 9 -0.77 10.57 -0.99
N VAL A 10 0.51 10.25 -0.98
CA VAL A 10 1.38 10.29 -2.16
C VAL A 10 1.56 8.88 -2.71
N VAL A 11 1.35 8.70 -4.00
CA VAL A 11 1.52 7.41 -4.68
C VAL A 11 2.40 7.63 -5.91
N GLU A 12 3.52 6.92 -5.98
CA GLU A 12 4.43 7.01 -7.11
C GLU A 12 4.81 5.61 -7.63
N ASN A 13 4.74 5.45 -8.94
CA ASN A 13 5.13 4.20 -9.62
C ASN A 13 4.48 2.96 -9.00
N CYS A 14 3.20 3.06 -8.66
CA CYS A 14 2.47 1.99 -8.02
C CYS A 14 1.35 1.48 -8.89
N ILE A 15 1.00 0.22 -8.68
CA ILE A 15 -0.20 -0.38 -9.26
C ILE A 15 -1.19 -0.56 -8.11
N LEU A 16 -2.30 0.15 -8.17
CA LEU A 16 -3.35 0.05 -7.17
C LEU A 16 -4.58 -0.60 -7.78
N PHE A 17 -5.04 -1.65 -7.14
CA PHE A 17 -6.23 -2.37 -7.57
C PHE A 17 -7.48 -1.69 -6.99
N LYS A 18 -8.64 -2.20 -7.36
CA LYS A 18 -9.93 -1.64 -6.99
C LYS A 18 -10.11 -1.54 -5.46
N GLY A 19 -10.66 -0.44 -5.00
CA GLY A 19 -11.04 -0.28 -3.59
C GLY A 19 -9.88 -0.01 -2.63
N VAL A 20 -8.69 0.31 -3.15
CA VAL A 20 -7.54 0.63 -2.29
C VAL A 20 -7.70 2.02 -1.68
N THR A 21 -7.40 2.12 -0.39
CA THR A 21 -7.42 3.40 0.34
C THR A 21 -5.99 3.75 0.78
N VAL A 22 -5.56 4.94 0.43
CA VAL A 22 -4.29 5.51 0.93
C VAL A 22 -4.63 6.75 1.74
N GLU A 23 -4.38 6.68 3.04
CA GLU A 23 -4.76 7.74 3.96
C GLU A 23 -3.83 8.95 3.87
N GLU A 24 -4.25 10.04 4.52
CA GLU A 24 -3.50 11.30 4.53
C GLU A 24 -2.09 11.11 5.08
N GLY A 25 -1.12 11.71 4.42
CA GLY A 25 0.27 11.65 4.85
C GLY A 25 1.00 10.36 4.52
N ALA A 26 0.31 9.36 4.00
CA ALA A 26 0.96 8.12 3.58
C ALA A 26 1.75 8.32 2.29
N VAL A 27 2.84 7.60 2.16
CA VAL A 27 3.67 7.61 0.95
C VAL A 27 3.84 6.17 0.48
N VAL A 28 3.46 5.91 -0.75
CA VAL A 28 3.57 4.58 -1.36
C VAL A 28 4.37 4.70 -2.64
N LYS A 29 5.47 3.98 -2.73
CA LYS A 29 6.36 4.04 -3.89
C LYS A 29 6.74 2.65 -4.37
N ASN A 30 6.76 2.48 -5.69
CA ASN A 30 7.23 1.25 -6.34
C ASN A 30 6.56 0.00 -5.78
N SER A 31 5.28 0.07 -5.49
CA SER A 31 4.54 -0.99 -4.82
C SER A 31 3.35 -1.46 -5.64
N ILE A 32 2.90 -2.66 -5.35
CA ILE A 32 1.67 -3.22 -5.93
C ILE A 32 0.73 -3.49 -4.77
N ILE A 33 -0.41 -2.81 -4.76
CA ILE A 33 -1.40 -2.94 -3.69
C ILE A 33 -2.68 -3.50 -4.30
N MET A 34 -3.07 -4.68 -3.86
CA MET A 34 -4.23 -5.37 -4.41
C MET A 34 -5.53 -4.93 -3.75
N GLN A 35 -6.64 -5.51 -4.19
CA GLN A 35 -7.99 -5.06 -3.87
C GLN A 35 -8.27 -4.89 -2.37
N ASP A 36 -9.00 -3.82 -2.05
CA ASP A 36 -9.54 -3.57 -0.71
C ASP A 36 -8.51 -3.43 0.40
N SER A 37 -7.26 -3.15 0.03
CA SER A 37 -6.21 -2.90 1.01
C SER A 37 -6.24 -1.46 1.50
N ILE A 38 -5.82 -1.24 2.73
CA ILE A 38 -5.82 0.08 3.37
C ILE A 38 -4.42 0.42 3.84
N ILE A 39 -3.95 1.58 3.42
CA ILE A 39 -2.67 2.14 3.87
C ILE A 39 -2.98 3.26 4.86
N GLY A 40 -2.60 3.09 6.11
CA GLY A 40 -2.91 4.03 7.18
C GLY A 40 -2.19 5.37 7.07
N LYS A 41 -2.59 6.32 7.93
CA LYS A 41 -2.01 7.67 7.93
C LYS A 41 -0.52 7.63 8.22
N ASN A 42 0.22 8.46 7.49
CA ASN A 42 1.67 8.61 7.69
C ASN A 42 2.47 7.32 7.52
N ALA A 43 1.88 6.29 6.92
CA ALA A 43 2.60 5.07 6.60
C ALA A 43 3.55 5.32 5.42
N LYS A 44 4.69 4.67 5.44
CA LYS A 44 5.66 4.78 4.35
C LYS A 44 5.94 3.40 3.78
N ILE A 45 5.59 3.23 2.53
CA ILE A 45 5.65 1.93 1.85
C ILE A 45 6.52 2.07 0.62
N THR A 46 7.54 1.24 0.53
CA THR A 46 8.45 1.24 -0.62
C THR A 46 8.74 -0.20 -1.03
N CYS A 47 8.58 -0.50 -2.31
CA CYS A 47 8.83 -1.83 -2.88
C CYS A 47 8.09 -2.93 -2.11
N VAL A 48 6.79 -2.75 -1.89
CA VAL A 48 5.94 -3.70 -1.17
C VAL A 48 4.90 -4.25 -2.12
N ILE A 49 4.66 -5.55 -2.05
CA ILE A 49 3.55 -6.19 -2.74
C ILE A 49 2.55 -6.63 -1.68
N ALA A 50 1.42 -5.96 -1.62
CA ALA A 50 0.36 -6.28 -0.67
C ALA A 50 -0.77 -6.99 -1.40
N ASP A 51 -1.17 -8.15 -0.89
CA ASP A 51 -2.28 -8.92 -1.43
C ASP A 51 -3.61 -8.27 -1.02
N LYS A 52 -4.71 -8.96 -1.25
CA LYS A 52 -6.06 -8.47 -0.97
C LYS A 52 -6.30 -8.30 0.53
N ASP A 53 -7.10 -7.31 0.88
CA ASP A 53 -7.53 -7.08 2.27
C ASP A 53 -6.38 -6.89 3.26
N VAL A 54 -5.27 -6.34 2.82
CA VAL A 54 -4.15 -6.03 3.70
C VAL A 54 -4.40 -4.70 4.41
N LEU A 55 -4.16 -4.67 5.71
CA LEU A 55 -4.25 -3.44 6.50
C LEU A 55 -2.87 -3.02 6.97
N ILE A 56 -2.45 -1.85 6.58
CA ILE A 56 -1.23 -1.21 7.07
C ILE A 56 -1.66 -0.09 7.99
N ARG A 57 -1.32 -0.21 9.27
CA ARG A 57 -1.75 0.74 10.28
C ARG A 57 -1.02 2.07 10.19
N ASN A 58 -1.51 3.05 10.92
CA ASN A 58 -0.91 4.39 10.92
C ASN A 58 0.56 4.34 11.34
N GLY A 59 1.39 5.10 10.65
CA GLY A 59 2.79 5.25 11.00
C GLY A 59 3.69 4.06 10.71
N VAL A 60 3.19 3.01 10.08
CA VAL A 60 3.99 1.84 9.73
C VAL A 60 4.93 2.16 8.57
N GLU A 61 6.18 1.76 8.70
CA GLU A 61 7.15 1.90 7.62
C GLU A 61 7.59 0.53 7.14
N LEU A 62 7.38 0.25 5.87
CA LEU A 62 7.81 -0.98 5.21
C LEU A 62 8.67 -0.61 4.01
N SER A 63 9.85 -1.16 3.95
CA SER A 63 10.77 -0.87 2.87
C SER A 63 11.42 -2.16 2.38
N GLY A 64 11.22 -2.46 1.12
CA GLY A 64 11.89 -3.55 0.45
C GLY A 64 12.87 -3.03 -0.59
N ALA A 65 13.48 -3.95 -1.34
CA ALA A 65 14.30 -3.60 -2.50
C ALA A 65 13.60 -4.09 -3.76
N ILE A 66 13.94 -3.50 -4.90
CA ILE A 66 13.35 -3.92 -6.18
C ILE A 66 13.59 -5.40 -6.43
N SER A 67 14.77 -5.91 -6.08
CA SER A 67 15.10 -7.33 -6.23
C SER A 67 14.50 -8.22 -5.14
N PHE A 68 14.11 -7.65 -4.00
CA PHE A 68 13.50 -8.37 -2.89
C PHE A 68 12.38 -7.53 -2.27
N PRO A 69 11.24 -7.43 -2.93
CA PRO A 69 10.12 -6.68 -2.37
C PRO A 69 9.54 -7.38 -1.14
N VAL A 70 9.00 -6.60 -0.22
CA VAL A 70 8.26 -7.14 0.91
C VAL A 70 6.91 -7.64 0.39
N CYS A 71 6.58 -8.89 0.66
CA CYS A 71 5.31 -9.48 0.23
C CYS A 71 4.41 -9.70 1.45
N LEU A 72 3.22 -9.13 1.40
CA LEU A 72 2.22 -9.27 2.45
C LEU A 72 1.10 -10.16 1.95
N SER A 73 0.82 -11.22 2.68
CA SER A 73 -0.22 -12.17 2.30
C SER A 73 -1.62 -11.58 2.50
N LYS A 74 -2.60 -12.19 1.86
CA LYS A 74 -4.00 -11.79 1.99
C LYS A 74 -4.42 -11.71 3.45
N GLY A 75 -5.06 -10.62 3.82
CA GLY A 75 -5.56 -10.40 5.17
C GLY A 75 -4.50 -10.03 6.21
N THR A 76 -3.27 -9.80 5.78
CA THR A 76 -2.19 -9.40 6.69
C THR A 76 -2.47 -8.04 7.31
N ARG A 77 -2.19 -7.92 8.59
CA ARG A 77 -2.31 -6.65 9.32
C ARG A 77 -0.98 -6.32 9.98
N VAL A 78 -0.43 -5.20 9.61
CA VAL A 78 0.86 -4.74 10.16
C VAL A 78 0.74 -3.38 10.78
#